data_d5e38384e5f480bfb208efbee6d844a1
#
_entry.id   d5e38384e5f480bfb208efbee6d844a1
#
_cell.length_a   1.000
_cell.length_b   1.000
_cell.length_c   1.000
_cell.angle_alpha   90.00
_cell.angle_beta   90.00
_cell.angle_gamma   90.00
#
_symmetry.space_group_name_H-M   'P 1'
#
loop_
_entity.id
_entity.type
_entity.pdbx_description
1 polymer ?
#
loop_
_entity_poly.entity_id
_entity_poly.type
_entity_poly.pdbx_seq_one_letter_code
_entity_poly.pdbx_strand_id
1 'polypeptide(L)' 'MSSEHAIERVPLSEIREGDMLQDPRSGKWIKVTQTTEATERYRLYHGDGGEVIDSRFVTGPVNRQVRE' A
#
# COMPACT_ATOMS: atom_id res chain seq x y z
N MET A 1 3.19 -22.82 -14.11
CA MET A 1 1.94 -22.16 -13.82
C MET A 1 2.18 -20.78 -13.26
N SER A 2 1.41 -19.89 -13.72
CA SER A 2 1.58 -18.51 -13.28
C SER A 2 1.11 -18.34 -11.84
N SER A 3 1.86 -17.56 -11.09
CA SER A 3 1.45 -17.19 -9.75
C SER A 3 0.93 -15.76 -9.72
N GLU A 4 0.44 -15.32 -10.85
CA GLU A 4 -0.08 -13.96 -10.93
C GLU A 4 -1.25 -13.78 -9.98
N HIS A 5 -1.21 -12.69 -9.27
CA HIS A 5 -2.31 -12.29 -8.42
C HIS A 5 -3.14 -11.26 -9.13
N ALA A 6 -4.44 -11.32 -8.95
CA ALA A 6 -5.30 -10.27 -9.43
C ALA A 6 -4.92 -8.95 -8.75
N ILE A 7 -5.08 -7.87 -9.46
CA ILE A 7 -4.74 -6.55 -8.95
C ILE A 7 -6.02 -5.73 -8.90
N GLU A 8 -6.22 -5.05 -7.79
CA GLU A 8 -7.35 -4.15 -7.63
C GLU A 8 -6.85 -2.76 -7.29
N ARG A 9 -7.65 -1.77 -7.64
CA ARG A 9 -7.31 -0.38 -7.37
C ARG A 9 -8.14 0.10 -6.21
N VAL A 10 -7.47 0.48 -5.12
CA VAL A 10 -8.16 0.83 -3.88
C VAL A 10 -7.57 2.09 -3.28
N PRO A 11 -8.35 2.83 -2.47
CA PRO A 11 -7.79 3.97 -1.75
C PRO A 11 -6.82 3.51 -0.67
N LEU A 12 -5.89 4.38 -0.31
CA LEU A 12 -4.90 4.07 0.71
C LEU A 12 -5.54 3.63 2.02
N SER A 13 -6.71 4.18 2.34
CA SER A 13 -7.38 3.87 3.60
C SER A 13 -7.85 2.42 3.70
N GLU A 14 -7.89 1.70 2.57
CA GLU A 14 -8.28 0.30 2.58
C GLU A 14 -7.11 -0.66 2.70
N ILE A 15 -5.90 -0.14 2.65
CA ILE A 15 -4.72 -0.98 2.77
C ILE A 15 -4.53 -1.38 4.23
N ARG A 16 -4.15 -2.63 4.43
CA ARG A 16 -3.94 -3.19 5.77
C ARG A 16 -2.56 -3.81 5.87
N GLU A 17 -2.13 -4.05 7.08
CA GLU A 17 -0.89 -4.74 7.35
C GLU A 17 -0.88 -6.08 6.61
N GLY A 18 0.21 -6.35 5.92
CA GLY A 18 0.35 -7.58 5.16
C GLY A 18 -0.02 -7.47 3.69
N ASP A 19 -0.67 -6.39 3.29
CA ASP A 19 -1.05 -6.21 1.90
C ASP A 19 0.17 -5.95 1.03
N MET A 20 0.10 -6.42 -0.22
CA MET A 20 1.12 -6.11 -1.24
C MET A 20 0.59 -4.96 -2.08
N LEU A 21 1.39 -3.92 -2.16
CA LEU A 21 1.00 -2.66 -2.74
C LEU A 21 2.06 -2.22 -3.74
N GLN A 22 1.63 -1.66 -4.86
CA GLN A 22 2.58 -1.07 -5.79
C GLN A 22 2.81 0.39 -5.42
N ASP A 23 4.06 0.71 -5.08
CA ASP A 23 4.43 2.07 -4.71
C ASP A 23 4.21 2.98 -5.92
N PRO A 24 3.33 3.99 -5.80
CA PRO A 24 3.02 4.85 -6.94
C PRO A 24 4.19 5.71 -7.39
N ARG A 25 5.21 5.87 -6.54
CA ARG A 25 6.36 6.69 -6.91
C ARG A 25 7.45 5.92 -7.61
N SER A 26 7.68 4.67 -7.19
CA SER A 26 8.77 3.87 -7.76
C SER A 26 8.28 2.77 -8.68
N GLY A 27 7.01 2.40 -8.58
CA GLY A 27 6.47 1.29 -9.34
C GLY A 27 6.80 -0.07 -8.76
N LYS A 28 7.51 -0.12 -7.66
CA LYS A 28 7.89 -1.39 -7.04
C LYS A 28 6.78 -1.91 -6.16
N TRP A 29 6.68 -3.24 -6.10
CA TRP A 29 5.75 -3.89 -5.19
C TRP A 29 6.38 -3.99 -3.81
N ILE A 30 5.64 -3.56 -2.80
CA ILE A 30 6.10 -3.53 -1.43
C ILE A 30 5.09 -4.22 -0.54
N LYS A 31 5.56 -4.73 0.60
CA LYS A 31 4.68 -5.33 1.59
C LYS A 31 4.49 -4.35 2.73
N VAL A 32 3.23 -4.07 3.05
CA VAL A 32 2.91 -3.14 4.13
C VAL A 32 3.13 -3.84 5.46
N THR A 33 3.96 -3.26 6.31
CA THR A 33 4.29 -3.84 7.60
C THR A 33 3.48 -3.26 8.73
N GLN A 34 2.97 -2.03 8.54
CA GLN A 34 2.21 -1.37 9.59
C GLN A 34 1.40 -0.25 8.96
N THR A 35 0.24 0.04 9.52
CA THR A 35 -0.55 1.18 9.11
C THR A 35 -0.88 2.01 10.35
N THR A 36 -0.96 3.33 10.17
CA THR A 36 -1.41 4.22 11.22
C THR A 36 -2.42 5.19 10.65
N GLU A 37 -3.36 5.58 11.48
CA GLU A 37 -4.42 6.49 11.08
C GLU A 37 -4.48 7.64 12.07
N ALA A 38 -4.51 8.85 11.54
CA ALA A 38 -4.69 10.05 12.34
C ALA A 38 -5.77 10.88 11.67
N THR A 39 -6.17 11.96 12.30
CA THR A 39 -7.19 12.83 11.74
C THR A 39 -6.80 13.27 10.34
N GLU A 40 -7.60 12.91 9.35
CA GLU A 40 -7.44 13.30 7.96
C GLU A 40 -6.12 12.83 7.35
N ARG A 41 -5.51 11.78 7.93
CA ARG A 41 -4.24 11.29 7.43
C ARG A 41 -4.12 9.79 7.65
N TYR A 42 -3.56 9.12 6.65
CA TYR A 42 -3.32 7.68 6.71
C TYR A 42 -1.89 7.42 6.26
N ARG A 43 -1.16 6.60 7.01
CA ARG A 43 0.23 6.28 6.69
C ARG A 43 0.41 4.77 6.59
N LEU A 44 1.16 4.37 5.58
CA LEU A 44 1.54 2.98 5.37
C LEU A 44 3.05 2.88 5.52
N TYR A 45 3.49 1.92 6.31
CA TYR A 45 4.92 1.70 6.53
C TYR A 45 5.33 0.42 5.83
N HIS A 46 6.52 0.41 5.25
CA HIS A 46 7.04 -0.76 4.56
C HIS A 46 8.55 -0.75 4.62
N GLY A 47 9.15 -1.91 4.29
CA GLY A 47 10.59 -2.05 4.25
C GLY A 47 11.22 -2.11 5.62
N ASP A 48 12.51 -2.43 5.64
CA ASP A 48 13.24 -2.58 6.89
C ASP A 48 13.57 -1.24 7.52
N GLY A 49 13.62 -0.18 6.72
CA GLY A 49 13.97 1.14 7.20
C GLY A 49 12.79 1.97 7.69
N GLY A 50 11.60 1.41 7.70
CA GLY A 50 10.43 2.15 8.14
C GLY A 50 10.01 3.22 7.15
N GLU A 51 10.15 2.93 5.87
CA GLU A 51 9.72 3.86 4.84
C GLU A 51 8.21 4.03 4.90
N VAL A 52 7.75 5.22 4.53
CA VAL A 52 6.35 5.55 4.72
C VAL A 52 5.71 6.09 3.43
N ILE A 53 4.46 5.71 3.21
CA ILE A 53 3.61 6.31 2.19
C ILE A 53 2.51 7.05 2.94
N ASP A 54 2.46 8.36 2.75
CA ASP A 54 1.53 9.23 3.49
C ASP A 54 0.45 9.74 2.55
N SER A 55 -0.79 9.65 2.99
CA SER A 55 -1.94 10.06 2.17
C SER A 55 -1.92 11.55 1.80
N ARG A 56 -1.12 12.34 2.50
CA ARG A 56 -0.98 13.75 2.12
C ARG A 56 -0.17 13.93 0.84
N PHE A 57 0.69 12.97 0.51
CA PHE A 57 1.55 13.07 -0.65
C PHE A 57 1.13 12.13 -1.77
N VAL A 58 0.36 11.12 -1.45
CA VAL A 58 -0.15 10.17 -2.43
C VAL A 58 -1.67 10.23 -2.38
N THR A 59 -2.23 10.96 -3.32
CA THR A 59 -3.68 11.10 -3.42
C THR A 59 -4.18 10.18 -4.51
N GLY A 60 -5.34 9.60 -4.31
CA GLY A 60 -5.94 8.73 -5.29
C GLY A 60 -5.63 7.27 -5.02
N PRO A 61 -6.26 6.40 -5.78
CA PRO A 61 -6.15 4.96 -5.53
C PRO A 61 -4.79 4.41 -5.93
N VAL A 62 -4.45 3.28 -5.32
CA VAL A 62 -3.20 2.56 -5.59
C VAL A 62 -3.52 1.13 -5.97
N ASN A 63 -2.56 0.47 -6.61
CA ASN A 63 -2.72 -0.92 -7.00
C ASN A 63 -2.35 -1.83 -5.85
N ARG A 64 -3.20 -2.78 -5.56
CA ARG A 64 -3.00 -3.76 -4.49
C ARG A 64 -3.26 -5.14 -5.04
N GLN A 65 -2.49 -6.13 -4.59
CA GLN A 65 -2.81 -7.52 -4.89
C GLN A 65 -4.06 -7.91 -4.10
N VAL A 66 -4.99 -8.56 -4.80
CA VAL A 66 -6.24 -8.99 -4.17
C VAL A 66 -5.91 -10.02 -3.09
N ARG A 67 -6.51 -9.87 -1.93
CA ARG A 67 -6.33 -10.84 -0.85
C ARG A 67 -7.02 -12.14 -1.20
N GLU A 68 -6.42 -13.21 -0.73
CA GLU A 68 -7.01 -14.54 -0.93
C GLU A 68 -7.78 -14.99 0.30
#